data_ec462c6d8bd91ec50ad7a6962165e974
#
_entry.id   ec462c6d8bd91ec50ad7a6962165e974
#
_cell.length_a   1.000
_cell.length_b   1.000
_cell.length_c   1.000
_cell.angle_alpha   90.00
_cell.angle_beta   90.00
_cell.angle_gamma   90.00
#
_symmetry.space_group_name_H-M   'P 1'
#
loop_
_entity.id
_entity.type
_entity.pdbx_description
1 polymer ?
#
loop_
_entity_poly.entity_id
_entity_poly.type
_entity_poly.pdbx_seq_one_letter_code
_entity_poly.pdbx_strand_id
1 'polypeptide(L)'
;MTGFAERSEGVTLEGLRKRMAEFAKERDWDQFHSPRNLLLALVGEVGELSEIFQWKGEVPSGLPDWKDEEKEHLGEELSDVLLYLVRLSDICGVDLGKAALRKLELNAIKYPVKLCKGSSKKPTQINVPDNNDGSSNGGVTAISNSDSKSRSDGILA
;
A
#
# COMPACT_ATOMS: atom_id res chain seq x y z
N MET A 1 -4.69 -27.07 24.08
CA MET A 1 -5.76 -26.31 23.42
C MET A 1 -6.09 -25.11 24.27
N THR A 2 -5.47 -23.98 24.02
CA THR A 2 -5.78 -22.71 24.68
C THR A 2 -6.47 -21.85 23.63
N GLY A 3 -7.81 -21.74 23.79
CA GLY A 3 -8.65 -20.96 22.90
C GLY A 3 -8.32 -19.47 22.99
N PHE A 4 -7.98 -18.88 21.87
CA PHE A 4 -7.91 -17.43 21.69
C PHE A 4 -9.32 -16.86 21.55
N ALA A 5 -10.06 -16.79 22.66
CA ALA A 5 -11.24 -15.96 22.79
C ALA A 5 -10.82 -14.67 23.51
N GLU A 6 -10.10 -13.79 22.82
CA GLU A 6 -9.88 -12.44 23.31
C GLU A 6 -10.83 -11.48 22.61
N ARG A 7 -11.47 -10.67 23.45
CA ARG A 7 -12.38 -9.57 23.12
C ARG A 7 -11.82 -8.77 21.96
N SER A 8 -12.67 -8.32 21.05
CA SER A 8 -12.35 -7.50 19.89
C SER A 8 -11.90 -6.08 20.27
N GLU A 9 -10.81 -5.95 20.98
CA GLU A 9 -9.95 -4.78 20.83
C GLU A 9 -9.26 -4.94 19.49
N GLY A 10 -9.47 -3.98 18.57
CA GLY A 10 -9.01 -4.11 17.19
C GLY A 10 -7.52 -4.44 17.11
N VAL A 11 -7.13 -5.35 16.24
CA VAL A 11 -5.74 -5.70 15.98
C VAL A 11 -5.01 -4.45 15.49
N THR A 12 -3.90 -4.09 16.13
CA THR A 12 -3.08 -2.95 15.74
C THR A 12 -1.81 -3.41 15.00
N LEU A 13 -1.25 -2.55 14.14
CA LEU A 13 0.04 -2.83 13.48
C LEU A 13 1.15 -3.09 14.49
N GLU A 14 1.18 -2.35 15.59
CA GLU A 14 2.16 -2.55 16.68
C GLU A 14 1.95 -3.90 17.39
N GLY A 15 0.70 -4.32 17.58
CA GLY A 15 0.38 -5.64 18.11
C GLY A 15 0.85 -6.76 17.19
N LEU A 16 0.63 -6.63 15.88
CA LEU A 16 1.14 -7.59 14.88
C LEU A 16 2.67 -7.60 14.86
N ARG A 17 3.31 -6.44 14.86
CA ARG A 17 4.78 -6.33 14.90
C ARG A 17 5.37 -7.13 16.06
N LYS A 18 4.83 -6.95 17.27
CA LYS A 18 5.30 -7.67 18.46
C LYS A 18 5.11 -9.18 18.33
N ARG A 19 3.92 -9.61 17.92
CA ARG A 19 3.61 -11.04 17.72
C ARG A 19 4.52 -11.68 16.68
N MET A 20 4.79 -10.99 15.56
CA MET A 20 5.69 -11.47 14.53
C MET A 20 7.15 -11.56 15.00
N ALA A 21 7.61 -10.61 15.80
CA ALA A 21 8.95 -10.66 16.39
C ALA A 21 9.10 -11.85 17.34
N GLU A 22 8.12 -12.09 18.21
CA GLU A 22 8.09 -13.24 19.10
C GLU A 22 8.04 -14.57 18.33
N PHE A 23 7.18 -14.66 17.33
CA PHE A 23 7.03 -15.83 16.47
C PHE A 23 8.34 -16.20 15.76
N ALA A 24 9.05 -15.20 15.22
CA ALA A 24 10.35 -15.40 14.56
C ALA A 24 11.43 -15.82 15.56
N LYS A 25 11.45 -15.19 16.74
CA LYS A 25 12.41 -15.48 17.80
C LYS A 25 12.27 -16.91 18.33
N GLU A 26 11.04 -17.38 18.58
CA GLU A 26 10.77 -18.75 19.05
C GLU A 26 11.28 -19.82 18.09
N ARG A 27 11.40 -19.49 16.79
CA ARG A 27 11.83 -20.39 15.71
C ARG A 27 13.27 -20.17 15.27
N ASP A 28 13.99 -19.26 15.96
CA ASP A 28 15.34 -18.85 15.60
C ASP A 28 15.47 -18.36 14.14
N TRP A 29 14.40 -17.69 13.65
CA TRP A 29 14.33 -17.18 12.27
C TRP A 29 14.95 -15.80 12.10
N ASP A 30 15.28 -15.11 13.16
CA ASP A 30 15.92 -13.79 13.10
C ASP A 30 17.19 -13.80 12.22
N GLN A 31 17.94 -14.90 12.25
CA GLN A 31 19.13 -15.08 11.40
C GLN A 31 18.85 -15.05 9.89
N PHE A 32 17.62 -15.35 9.48
CA PHE A 32 17.17 -15.35 8.07
C PHE A 32 16.42 -14.08 7.69
N HIS A 33 15.95 -13.30 8.65
CA HIS A 33 15.13 -12.12 8.46
C HIS A 33 15.97 -10.86 8.17
N SER A 34 16.76 -10.89 7.08
CA SER A 34 17.38 -9.67 6.57
C SER A 34 16.34 -8.86 5.75
N PRO A 35 16.51 -7.53 5.63
CA PRO A 35 15.61 -6.71 4.80
C PRO A 35 15.45 -7.24 3.38
N ARG A 36 16.54 -7.70 2.75
CA ARG A 36 16.52 -8.27 1.41
C ARG A 36 15.70 -9.56 1.36
N ASN A 37 15.91 -10.48 2.28
CA ASN A 37 15.22 -11.78 2.29
C ASN A 37 13.72 -11.58 2.53
N LEU A 38 13.35 -10.72 3.47
CA LEU A 38 11.94 -10.40 3.75
C LEU A 38 11.26 -9.71 2.56
N LEU A 39 11.97 -8.82 1.84
CA LEU A 39 11.43 -8.22 0.63
C LEU A 39 11.19 -9.26 -0.47
N LEU A 40 12.12 -10.21 -0.67
CA LEU A 40 11.95 -11.26 -1.68
C LEU A 40 10.81 -12.20 -1.32
N ALA A 41 10.66 -12.57 -0.03
CA ALA A 41 9.52 -13.34 0.44
C ALA A 41 8.21 -12.59 0.19
N LEU A 42 8.12 -11.32 0.61
CA LEU A 42 6.94 -10.47 0.35
C LEU A 42 6.53 -10.45 -1.13
N VAL A 43 7.49 -10.37 -2.05
CA VAL A 43 7.20 -10.43 -3.50
C VAL A 43 6.63 -11.79 -3.89
N GLY A 44 7.10 -12.89 -3.27
CA GLY A 44 6.51 -14.22 -3.44
C GLY A 44 5.05 -14.24 -3.04
N GLU A 45 4.71 -13.78 -1.83
CA GLU A 45 3.33 -13.73 -1.34
C GLU A 45 2.43 -12.85 -2.22
N VAL A 46 2.93 -11.72 -2.72
CA VAL A 46 2.19 -10.93 -3.71
C VAL A 46 1.94 -11.70 -5.00
N GLY A 47 2.86 -12.58 -5.40
CA GLY A 47 2.69 -13.51 -6.52
C GLY A 47 1.54 -14.49 -6.26
N GLU A 48 1.53 -15.16 -5.11
CA GLU A 48 0.49 -16.11 -4.69
C GLU A 48 -0.87 -15.44 -4.58
N LEU A 49 -0.93 -14.26 -3.95
CA LEU A 49 -2.14 -13.45 -3.93
C LEU A 49 -2.64 -13.09 -5.35
N SER A 50 -1.76 -12.81 -6.30
CA SER A 50 -2.16 -12.47 -7.67
C SER A 50 -2.69 -13.69 -8.44
N GLU A 51 -2.24 -14.91 -8.15
CA GLU A 51 -2.74 -16.14 -8.77
C GLU A 51 -4.23 -16.37 -8.51
N ILE A 52 -4.74 -15.94 -7.35
CA ILE A 52 -6.17 -16.05 -7.02
C ILE A 52 -7.05 -15.33 -8.06
N PHE A 53 -6.58 -14.21 -8.61
CA PHE A 53 -7.33 -13.37 -9.53
C PHE A 53 -7.00 -13.61 -11.00
N GLN A 54 -5.84 -14.14 -11.34
CA GLN A 54 -5.31 -14.13 -12.71
C GLN A 54 -6.22 -14.76 -13.77
N TRP A 55 -7.10 -15.70 -13.37
CA TRP A 55 -7.99 -16.40 -14.28
C TRP A 55 -9.48 -16.07 -14.07
N LYS A 56 -9.78 -15.14 -13.17
CA LYS A 56 -11.19 -14.80 -12.82
C LYS A 56 -11.76 -13.62 -13.62
N GLY A 57 -10.92 -12.87 -14.35
CA GLY A 57 -11.33 -11.63 -15.01
C GLY A 57 -11.70 -10.55 -13.97
N GLU A 58 -12.55 -9.61 -14.37
CA GLU A 58 -13.07 -8.60 -13.44
C GLU A 58 -14.01 -9.23 -12.41
N VAL A 59 -13.82 -8.89 -11.15
CA VAL A 59 -14.66 -9.36 -10.05
C VAL A 59 -15.32 -8.17 -9.33
N PRO A 60 -16.61 -8.24 -8.99
CA PRO A 60 -17.28 -7.15 -8.29
C PRO A 60 -16.84 -7.04 -6.85
N SER A 61 -16.90 -5.82 -6.29
CA SER A 61 -16.61 -5.57 -4.88
C SER A 61 -17.48 -6.43 -3.97
N GLY A 62 -16.85 -6.95 -2.89
CA GLY A 62 -17.51 -7.84 -1.94
C GLY A 62 -17.58 -9.30 -2.39
N LEU A 63 -17.15 -9.61 -3.63
CA LEU A 63 -17.00 -10.96 -4.14
C LEU A 63 -18.27 -11.82 -3.93
N PRO A 64 -19.48 -11.37 -4.41
CA PRO A 64 -20.75 -12.02 -4.08
C PRO A 64 -20.83 -13.46 -4.60
N ASP A 65 -20.14 -13.77 -5.71
CA ASP A 65 -20.16 -15.06 -6.37
C ASP A 65 -19.06 -16.02 -5.90
N TRP A 66 -18.24 -15.58 -4.93
CA TRP A 66 -17.16 -16.43 -4.39
C TRP A 66 -17.66 -17.27 -3.22
N LYS A 67 -17.19 -18.50 -3.17
CA LYS A 67 -17.44 -19.42 -2.06
C LYS A 67 -16.68 -18.97 -0.81
N ASP A 68 -17.13 -19.42 0.35
CA ASP A 68 -16.50 -19.08 1.64
C ASP A 68 -15.04 -19.57 1.70
N GLU A 69 -14.74 -20.74 1.16
CA GLU A 69 -13.36 -21.28 1.10
C GLU A 69 -12.45 -20.42 0.22
N GLU A 70 -12.98 -19.85 -0.89
CA GLU A 70 -12.20 -18.95 -1.75
C GLU A 70 -11.90 -17.61 -1.05
N LYS A 71 -12.85 -17.12 -0.26
CA LYS A 71 -12.67 -15.90 0.55
C LYS A 71 -11.73 -16.12 1.72
N GLU A 72 -11.78 -17.30 2.35
CA GLU A 72 -10.85 -17.70 3.41
C GLU A 72 -9.42 -17.75 2.86
N HIS A 73 -9.20 -18.43 1.75
CA HIS A 73 -7.90 -18.49 1.07
C HIS A 73 -7.39 -17.09 0.67
N LEU A 74 -8.25 -16.24 0.11
CA LEU A 74 -7.90 -14.83 -0.14
C LEU A 74 -7.48 -14.11 1.14
N GLY A 75 -8.16 -14.37 2.26
CA GLY A 75 -7.82 -13.81 3.57
C GLY A 75 -6.45 -14.26 4.07
N GLU A 76 -6.07 -15.52 3.82
CA GLU A 76 -4.76 -16.09 4.15
C GLU A 76 -3.66 -15.38 3.35
N GLU A 77 -3.76 -15.30 2.02
CA GLU A 77 -2.75 -14.65 1.16
C GLU A 77 -2.61 -13.14 1.44
N LEU A 78 -3.73 -12.45 1.70
CA LEU A 78 -3.68 -11.05 2.14
C LEU A 78 -2.95 -10.90 3.49
N SER A 79 -3.11 -11.89 4.38
CA SER A 79 -2.45 -11.88 5.68
C SER A 79 -0.95 -12.12 5.55
N ASP A 80 -0.52 -13.02 4.66
CA ASP A 80 0.90 -13.27 4.43
C ASP A 80 1.62 -12.05 3.87
N VAL A 81 1.03 -11.37 2.90
CA VAL A 81 1.53 -10.07 2.40
C VAL A 81 1.64 -9.04 3.53
N LEU A 82 0.60 -8.93 4.38
CA LEU A 82 0.60 -7.99 5.51
C LEU A 82 1.69 -8.34 6.54
N LEU A 83 1.81 -9.61 6.91
CA LEU A 83 2.75 -10.06 7.94
C LEU A 83 4.21 -9.88 7.50
N TYR A 84 4.55 -10.20 6.25
CA TYR A 84 5.89 -9.91 5.72
C TYR A 84 6.18 -8.41 5.62
N LEU A 85 5.18 -7.58 5.26
CA LEU A 85 5.34 -6.13 5.24
C LEU A 85 5.60 -5.56 6.64
N VAL A 86 4.83 -6.02 7.64
CA VAL A 86 5.02 -5.64 9.05
C VAL A 86 6.39 -6.07 9.55
N ARG A 87 6.82 -7.31 9.26
CA ARG A 87 8.14 -7.79 9.68
C ARG A 87 9.27 -7.05 8.98
N LEU A 88 9.15 -6.76 7.70
CA LEU A 88 10.14 -5.96 6.97
C LEU A 88 10.28 -4.56 7.56
N SER A 89 9.18 -3.90 7.90
CA SER A 89 9.21 -2.58 8.53
C SER A 89 9.88 -2.61 9.89
N ASP A 90 9.64 -3.66 10.69
CA ASP A 90 10.27 -3.87 12.00
C ASP A 90 11.79 -4.01 11.88
N ILE A 91 12.27 -4.89 10.99
CA ILE A 91 13.71 -5.11 10.77
C ILE A 91 14.40 -3.85 10.20
N CYS A 92 13.69 -3.03 9.44
CA CYS A 92 14.19 -1.75 8.93
C CYS A 92 14.07 -0.60 9.95
N GLY A 93 13.52 -0.82 11.14
CA GLY A 93 13.32 0.23 12.15
C GLY A 93 12.32 1.30 11.72
N VAL A 94 11.35 0.97 10.87
CA VAL A 94 10.34 1.89 10.36
C VAL A 94 9.03 1.71 11.12
N ASP A 95 8.52 2.78 11.72
CA ASP A 95 7.16 2.82 12.26
C ASP A 95 6.16 2.87 11.10
N LEU A 96 5.64 1.69 10.71
CA LEU A 96 4.77 1.54 9.54
C LEU A 96 3.46 2.31 9.72
N GLY A 97 2.92 2.37 10.93
CA GLY A 97 1.68 3.10 11.21
C GLY A 97 1.83 4.60 10.97
N LYS A 98 2.88 5.21 11.54
CA LYS A 98 3.19 6.63 11.30
C LYS A 98 3.52 6.90 9.84
N ALA A 99 4.29 6.01 9.20
CA ALA A 99 4.65 6.15 7.80
C ALA A 99 3.41 6.13 6.89
N ALA A 100 2.46 5.23 7.15
CA ALA A 100 1.21 5.12 6.41
C ALA A 100 0.34 6.38 6.58
N LEU A 101 0.15 6.87 7.82
CA LEU A 101 -0.62 8.10 8.09
C LEU A 101 0.00 9.31 7.38
N ARG A 102 1.32 9.48 7.49
CA ARG A 102 2.04 10.53 6.77
C ARG A 102 1.85 10.42 5.26
N LYS A 103 1.89 9.19 4.71
CA LYS A 103 1.69 8.98 3.28
C LYS A 103 0.29 9.36 2.83
N LEU A 104 -0.73 9.09 3.64
CA LEU A 104 -2.11 9.53 3.36
C LEU A 104 -2.22 11.06 3.31
N GLU A 105 -1.59 11.77 4.25
CA GLU A 105 -1.55 13.24 4.24
C GLU A 105 -0.88 13.79 2.97
N LEU A 106 0.27 13.23 2.59
CA LEU A 106 0.97 13.59 1.36
C LEU A 106 0.12 13.30 0.11
N ASN A 107 -0.61 12.18 0.10
CA ASN A 107 -1.52 11.84 -0.99
C ASN A 107 -2.71 12.80 -1.04
N ALA A 108 -3.27 13.24 0.08
CA ALA A 108 -4.34 14.23 0.11
C ALA A 108 -3.90 15.57 -0.51
N ILE A 109 -2.65 15.97 -0.30
CA ILE A 109 -2.07 17.15 -0.95
C ILE A 109 -1.87 16.92 -2.45
N LYS A 110 -1.34 15.74 -2.82
CA LYS A 110 -1.05 15.38 -4.22
C LYS A 110 -2.33 15.20 -5.06
N TYR A 111 -3.40 14.71 -4.44
CA TYR A 111 -4.69 14.40 -5.07
C TYR A 111 -5.83 15.24 -4.44
N PRO A 112 -5.90 16.56 -4.70
CA PRO A 112 -6.93 17.43 -4.12
C PRO A 112 -8.33 16.97 -4.57
N VAL A 113 -9.27 16.90 -3.62
CA VAL A 113 -10.65 16.45 -3.88
C VAL A 113 -11.30 17.23 -5.03
N LYS A 114 -11.09 18.55 -5.11
CA LYS A 114 -11.66 19.40 -6.17
C LYS A 114 -11.25 18.96 -7.59
N LEU A 115 -10.04 18.41 -7.75
CA LEU A 115 -9.49 18.02 -9.05
C LEU A 115 -9.67 16.53 -9.34
N CYS A 116 -9.69 15.68 -8.30
CA CYS A 116 -9.59 14.23 -8.48
C CYS A 116 -10.90 13.47 -8.23
N LYS A 117 -11.96 14.16 -7.75
CA LYS A 117 -13.24 13.51 -7.46
C LYS A 117 -13.84 12.85 -8.71
N GLY A 118 -14.07 11.54 -8.65
CA GLY A 118 -14.61 10.76 -9.75
C GLY A 118 -13.64 10.52 -10.92
N SER A 119 -12.32 10.74 -10.71
CA SER A 119 -11.31 10.52 -11.74
C SER A 119 -10.15 9.67 -11.18
N SER A 120 -9.75 8.65 -11.92
CA SER A 120 -8.53 7.86 -11.68
C SER A 120 -7.27 8.48 -12.31
N LYS A 121 -7.40 9.61 -13.02
CA LYS A 121 -6.26 10.29 -13.67
C LYS A 121 -5.40 11.02 -12.66
N LYS A 122 -4.09 11.07 -12.90
CA LYS A 122 -3.18 11.92 -12.11
C LYS A 122 -3.58 13.40 -12.27
N PRO A 123 -3.43 14.27 -11.23
CA PRO A 123 -3.76 15.70 -11.32
C PRO A 123 -3.09 16.42 -12.50
N THR A 124 -1.87 16.02 -12.88
CA THR A 124 -1.14 16.54 -14.04
C THR A 124 -1.75 16.16 -15.39
N GLN A 125 -2.70 15.22 -15.41
CA GLN A 125 -3.42 14.75 -16.61
C GLN A 125 -4.86 15.27 -16.67
N ILE A 126 -5.30 16.00 -15.64
CA ILE A 126 -6.61 16.61 -15.59
C ILE A 126 -6.47 18.01 -16.17
N ASN A 127 -6.97 18.20 -17.38
CA ASN A 127 -7.08 19.54 -17.98
C ASN A 127 -8.06 20.36 -17.15
N VAL A 128 -7.56 21.28 -16.35
CA VAL A 128 -8.38 22.36 -15.77
C VAL A 128 -8.74 23.29 -16.94
N PRO A 129 -10.03 23.54 -17.26
CA PRO A 129 -10.36 24.56 -18.22
C PRO A 129 -9.79 25.88 -17.72
N ASP A 130 -8.92 26.49 -18.52
CA ASP A 130 -8.37 27.80 -18.28
C ASP A 130 -9.51 28.83 -18.28
N ASN A 131 -10.06 29.16 -17.11
CA ASN A 131 -10.91 30.31 -16.94
C ASN A 131 -10.00 31.55 -16.80
N ASN A 132 -9.27 31.87 -17.84
CA ASN A 132 -8.60 33.14 -17.95
C ASN A 132 -9.08 33.84 -19.23
N ASP A 133 -10.21 34.51 -19.08
CA ASP A 133 -10.58 35.58 -20.01
C ASP A 133 -9.97 36.89 -19.45
N GLY A 134 -9.03 37.44 -20.15
CA GLY A 134 -8.72 38.87 -19.96
C GLY A 134 -7.27 39.26 -19.67
N SER A 135 -6.55 39.64 -20.71
CA SER A 135 -5.63 40.79 -20.79
C SER A 135 -4.16 40.71 -20.36
N SER A 136 -3.34 40.73 -21.39
CA SER A 136 -2.11 41.52 -21.62
C SER A 136 -0.85 41.31 -20.77
N ASN A 137 0.17 40.90 -21.51
CA ASN A 137 1.53 41.48 -21.62
C ASN A 137 2.56 41.27 -20.50
N GLY A 138 3.67 40.68 -20.85
CA GLY A 138 4.94 40.83 -20.13
C GLY A 138 5.79 39.58 -20.14
N GLY A 139 6.69 39.46 -21.13
CA GLY A 139 7.66 38.37 -21.18
C GLY A 139 8.68 38.43 -20.04
N VAL A 140 9.08 37.24 -19.57
CA VAL A 140 10.41 37.03 -18.97
C VAL A 140 10.83 35.57 -19.21
N THR A 141 11.94 35.43 -19.82
CA THR A 141 12.94 34.36 -19.98
C THR A 141 12.78 33.07 -19.22
N ALA A 142 12.91 31.99 -19.99
CA ALA A 142 13.14 30.62 -19.57
C ALA A 142 14.43 30.48 -18.73
N ILE A 143 14.32 29.78 -17.61
CA ILE A 143 15.46 29.12 -16.96
C ILE A 143 15.14 27.63 -16.94
N SER A 144 15.91 26.88 -17.74
CA SER A 144 15.96 25.41 -17.71
C SER A 144 16.65 24.94 -16.43
N ASN A 145 15.98 24.10 -15.65
CA ASN A 145 16.64 23.22 -14.71
C ASN A 145 16.15 21.79 -14.93
N SER A 146 17.06 21.01 -15.50
CA SER A 146 17.04 19.57 -15.57
C SER A 146 17.29 18.95 -14.18
N ASP A 147 16.72 17.78 -13.96
CA ASP A 147 16.93 16.76 -12.95
C ASP A 147 15.84 16.65 -11.89
N SER A 148 14.84 15.83 -12.20
CA SER A 148 14.14 15.08 -11.17
C SER A 148 13.90 13.64 -11.64
N LYS A 149 14.68 12.73 -11.06
CA LYS A 149 14.51 11.28 -11.10
C LYS A 149 13.05 10.94 -10.82
N SER A 150 12.36 10.37 -11.80
CA SER A 150 11.01 9.84 -11.63
C SER A 150 11.05 8.63 -10.70
N ARG A 151 10.56 8.78 -9.47
CA ARG A 151 10.14 7.66 -8.65
C ARG A 151 8.79 7.21 -9.20
N SER A 152 8.68 5.91 -9.51
CA SER A 152 7.41 5.28 -9.85
C SER A 152 6.47 5.35 -8.64
N ASP A 153 5.53 6.28 -8.72
CA ASP A 153 4.50 6.44 -7.70
C ASP A 153 3.39 5.40 -7.94
N GLY A 154 3.34 4.39 -7.09
CA GLY A 154 2.21 3.47 -7.03
C GLY A 154 0.90 4.24 -6.82
N ILE A 155 -0.06 3.97 -7.65
CA ILE A 155 -1.40 4.58 -7.61
C ILE A 155 -2.22 3.80 -6.60
N LEU A 156 -2.64 4.47 -5.51
CA LEU A 156 -3.80 4.05 -4.75
C LEU A 156 -5.04 4.58 -5.50
N ALA A 157 -5.57 3.80 -6.40
CA ALA A 157 -6.90 3.99 -6.97
C ALA A 157 -7.62 2.66 -6.91
#